data_781db9b2aa137053b46eb454c8b10002
#
_entry.id   781db9b2aa137053b46eb454c8b10002
#
_cell.length_a   1.000
_cell.length_b   1.000
_cell.length_c   1.000
_cell.angle_alpha   90.00
_cell.angle_beta   90.00
_cell.angle_gamma   90.00
#
_symmetry.space_group_name_H-M   'P 1'
#
loop_
_entity.id
_entity.type
_entity.pdbx_description
1 polymer ?
#
loop_
_entity_poly.entity_id
_entity_poly.type
_entity_poly.pdbx_seq_one_letter_code
_entity_poly.pdbx_strand_id
1 'polypeptide(L)'
;SKLSRYAAQTGSDIRILGEPKTIDNDLIHTDHTPGFGSAARYVASTVREITIDANVYEKKSVTIIEIMGRHAGWLTAASALARKYTGDNPLLIYLPETAFDQEEFLKAVENSFEKNCNVIVCVSEGIHDDKGTFICEYDNSVGTDTFGHKMLAGCGKYLENLVRNRLGVKARSVELNVSQRCSASMMSATDQQEAIKAGEFGVQAALNGETGKMISFIRKETSDGTYIMECGLEDVNAICNEEKTVPSEWITEDGSDVTEAFINYARPL
;
A
#
# COMPACT_ATOMS: atom_id res chain seq x y z
N SER A 1 18.78 0.47 16.90
CA SER A 1 18.93 0.89 18.30
C SER A 1 19.79 -0.04 19.18
N LYS A 2 19.65 -1.38 19.12
CA LYS A 2 20.51 -2.30 19.91
C LYS A 2 21.99 -2.18 19.54
N LEU A 3 22.31 -2.14 18.26
CA LEU A 3 23.69 -2.03 17.77
C LEU A 3 24.33 -0.70 18.13
N SER A 4 23.62 0.43 17.99
CA SER A 4 24.16 1.75 18.36
C SER A 4 24.44 1.86 19.86
N ARG A 5 23.54 1.32 20.71
CA ARG A 5 23.79 1.24 22.15
C ARG A 5 24.97 0.36 22.50
N TYR A 6 25.12 -0.79 21.85
CA TYR A 6 26.25 -1.68 22.08
C TYR A 6 27.56 -1.02 21.67
N ALA A 7 27.62 -0.34 20.52
CA ALA A 7 28.78 0.42 20.08
C ALA A 7 29.19 1.47 21.12
N ALA A 8 28.23 2.23 21.63
CA ALA A 8 28.49 3.24 22.67
C ALA A 8 29.00 2.61 23.98
N GLN A 9 28.43 1.47 24.42
CA GLN A 9 28.86 0.76 25.63
C GLN A 9 30.28 0.16 25.51
N THR A 10 30.71 -0.23 24.32
CA THR A 10 32.04 -0.80 24.07
C THR A 10 33.07 0.24 23.66
N GLY A 11 32.71 1.53 23.61
CA GLY A 11 33.60 2.60 23.16
C GLY A 11 34.01 2.49 21.69
N SER A 12 33.16 1.89 20.85
CA SER A 12 33.40 1.74 19.42
C SER A 12 33.08 3.02 18.66
N ASP A 13 33.95 3.41 17.73
CA ASP A 13 33.76 4.58 16.86
C ASP A 13 32.81 4.32 15.67
N ILE A 14 32.24 3.12 15.57
CA ILE A 14 31.32 2.77 14.49
C ILE A 14 30.05 3.61 14.59
N ARG A 15 29.68 4.26 13.49
CA ARG A 15 28.41 4.97 13.34
C ARG A 15 27.37 4.02 12.74
N ILE A 16 26.17 4.01 13.35
CA ILE A 16 25.08 3.12 12.94
C ILE A 16 23.87 3.99 12.65
N LEU A 17 23.48 4.06 11.40
CA LEU A 17 22.31 4.76 10.90
C LEU A 17 21.35 3.75 10.24
N GLY A 18 20.06 4.03 10.31
CA GLY A 18 19.04 3.26 9.61
C GLY A 18 18.65 3.95 8.30
N GLU A 19 18.63 3.16 7.20
CA GLU A 19 17.97 3.57 5.97
C GLU A 19 16.58 2.95 5.94
N PRO A 20 15.51 3.74 5.75
CA PRO A 20 14.18 3.18 5.59
C PRO A 20 14.13 2.37 4.29
N LYS A 21 13.49 1.22 4.32
CA LYS A 21 13.29 0.37 3.14
C LYS A 21 12.07 -0.51 3.35
N THR A 22 10.96 -0.11 2.77
CA THR A 22 9.74 -0.90 2.65
C THR A 22 8.85 -0.31 1.56
N ILE A 23 8.16 -1.17 0.82
CA ILE A 23 7.12 -0.71 -0.11
C ILE A 23 5.79 -0.41 0.59
N ASP A 24 5.63 -0.86 1.84
CA ASP A 24 4.37 -0.80 2.58
C ASP A 24 4.05 0.62 3.09
N ASN A 25 5.04 1.51 3.09
CA ASN A 25 4.91 2.91 3.53
C ASN A 25 4.40 3.06 4.97
N ASP A 26 4.70 2.09 5.82
CA ASP A 26 4.17 1.91 7.17
C ASP A 26 5.07 2.45 8.29
N LEU A 27 6.19 3.11 7.95
CA LEU A 27 7.08 3.72 8.95
C LEU A 27 6.60 5.10 9.37
N ILE A 28 6.49 5.32 10.68
CA ILE A 28 6.19 6.65 11.25
C ILE A 28 7.39 7.61 11.13
N HIS A 29 7.15 8.89 11.33
CA HIS A 29 8.16 9.97 11.29
C HIS A 29 8.88 10.12 9.93
N THR A 30 8.33 9.55 8.87
CA THR A 30 8.74 9.81 7.49
C THR A 30 7.52 10.02 6.61
N ASP A 31 7.60 10.92 5.63
CA ASP A 31 6.47 11.17 4.72
C ASP A 31 6.12 9.91 3.93
N HIS A 32 7.13 9.28 3.37
CA HIS A 32 7.01 8.01 2.67
C HIS A 32 8.34 7.24 2.78
N THR A 33 8.38 6.06 2.20
CA THR A 33 9.54 5.17 2.26
C THR A 33 10.09 4.86 0.87
N PRO A 34 11.42 4.75 0.70
CA PRO A 34 12.01 4.30 -0.56
C PRO A 34 11.45 2.94 -0.98
N GLY A 35 10.96 2.87 -2.21
CA GLY A 35 10.30 1.72 -2.80
C GLY A 35 8.78 1.85 -2.90
N PHE A 36 8.13 2.67 -2.04
CA PHE A 36 6.68 2.88 -2.09
C PHE A 36 6.24 3.51 -3.41
N GLY A 37 6.88 4.60 -3.85
CA GLY A 37 6.51 5.29 -5.09
C GLY A 37 6.56 4.37 -6.32
N SER A 38 7.59 3.53 -6.43
CA SER A 38 7.73 2.54 -7.50
C SER A 38 6.66 1.46 -7.43
N ALA A 39 6.38 0.94 -6.23
CA ALA A 39 5.34 -0.08 -6.03
C ALA A 39 3.94 0.48 -6.28
N ALA A 40 3.65 1.71 -5.83
CA ALA A 40 2.40 2.41 -6.10
C ALA A 40 2.17 2.62 -7.61
N ARG A 41 3.21 3.03 -8.35
CA ARG A 41 3.18 3.13 -9.81
C ARG A 41 2.90 1.79 -10.49
N TYR A 42 3.53 0.70 -10.00
CA TYR A 42 3.26 -0.65 -10.50
C TYR A 42 1.80 -1.04 -10.27
N VAL A 43 1.28 -0.84 -9.05
CA VAL A 43 -0.12 -1.14 -8.71
C VAL A 43 -1.07 -0.34 -9.61
N ALA A 44 -0.91 0.97 -9.70
CA ALA A 44 -1.77 1.83 -10.52
C ALA A 44 -1.76 1.42 -12.00
N SER A 45 -0.58 1.13 -12.55
CA SER A 45 -0.42 0.73 -13.95
C SER A 45 -1.06 -0.63 -14.23
N THR A 46 -0.81 -1.62 -13.37
CA THR A 46 -1.36 -2.98 -13.51
C THR A 46 -2.87 -2.99 -13.35
N VAL A 47 -3.41 -2.25 -12.38
CA VAL A 47 -4.87 -2.11 -12.19
C VAL A 47 -5.49 -1.45 -13.43
N ARG A 48 -4.83 -0.44 -14.00
CA ARG A 48 -5.27 0.19 -15.26
C ARG A 48 -5.32 -0.79 -16.42
N GLU A 49 -4.28 -1.59 -16.62
CA GLU A 49 -4.21 -2.60 -17.68
C GLU A 49 -5.31 -3.66 -17.52
N ILE A 50 -5.52 -4.16 -16.30
CA ILE A 50 -6.59 -5.13 -15.97
C ILE A 50 -7.97 -4.51 -16.22
N THR A 51 -8.15 -3.22 -15.89
CA THR A 51 -9.40 -2.49 -16.15
C THR A 51 -9.70 -2.41 -17.65
N ILE A 52 -8.69 -2.12 -18.47
CA ILE A 52 -8.84 -2.08 -19.92
C ILE A 52 -9.22 -3.46 -20.48
N ASP A 53 -8.56 -4.53 -20.02
CA ASP A 53 -8.91 -5.91 -20.41
C ASP A 53 -10.35 -6.26 -20.02
N ALA A 54 -10.78 -5.91 -18.81
CA ALA A 54 -12.13 -6.19 -18.35
C ALA A 54 -13.20 -5.50 -19.21
N ASN A 55 -12.91 -4.30 -19.72
CA ASN A 55 -13.84 -3.48 -20.48
C ASN A 55 -14.18 -4.00 -21.88
N VAL A 56 -13.48 -5.01 -22.39
CA VAL A 56 -13.80 -5.62 -23.69
C VAL A 56 -15.03 -6.53 -23.63
N TYR A 57 -15.54 -6.83 -22.41
CA TYR A 57 -16.66 -7.76 -22.23
C TYR A 57 -17.95 -7.00 -21.88
N GLU A 58 -19.05 -7.35 -22.55
CA GLU A 58 -20.38 -6.75 -22.33
C GLU A 58 -21.19 -7.47 -21.21
N LYS A 59 -20.67 -8.57 -20.68
CA LYS A 59 -21.35 -9.32 -19.61
C LYS A 59 -20.90 -8.85 -18.23
N LYS A 60 -21.85 -8.77 -17.28
CA LYS A 60 -21.54 -8.47 -15.87
C LYS A 60 -20.40 -9.35 -15.36
N SER A 61 -19.35 -8.71 -14.88
CA SER A 61 -18.21 -9.40 -14.28
C SER A 61 -17.55 -8.56 -13.19
N VAL A 62 -16.90 -9.24 -12.25
CA VAL A 62 -16.10 -8.62 -11.18
C VAL A 62 -14.67 -9.14 -11.29
N THR A 63 -13.71 -8.23 -11.28
CA THR A 63 -12.30 -8.59 -11.15
C THR A 63 -11.78 -8.04 -9.83
N ILE A 64 -11.31 -8.94 -8.97
CA ILE A 64 -10.78 -8.63 -7.64
C ILE A 64 -9.27 -8.70 -7.72
N ILE A 65 -8.58 -7.64 -7.30
CA ILE A 65 -7.13 -7.53 -7.34
C ILE A 65 -6.64 -7.45 -5.90
N GLU A 66 -5.93 -8.50 -5.47
CA GLU A 66 -5.33 -8.58 -4.15
C GLU A 66 -3.94 -7.95 -4.16
N ILE A 67 -3.71 -7.03 -3.23
CA ILE A 67 -2.52 -6.18 -3.13
C ILE A 67 -1.90 -6.36 -1.75
N MET A 68 -0.57 -6.33 -1.65
CA MET A 68 0.15 -6.37 -0.39
C MET A 68 -0.24 -5.21 0.52
N GLY A 69 -0.26 -5.47 1.82
CA GLY A 69 -0.59 -4.54 2.89
C GLY A 69 -1.33 -5.24 4.00
N ARG A 70 -0.60 -5.69 5.05
CA ARG A 70 -1.20 -6.44 6.16
C ARG A 70 -1.96 -5.53 7.11
N HIS A 71 -1.31 -4.46 7.56
CA HIS A 71 -1.83 -3.54 8.57
C HIS A 71 -2.01 -2.11 8.05
N ALA A 72 -1.38 -1.82 6.91
CA ALA A 72 -1.45 -0.51 6.26
C ALA A 72 -1.79 -0.67 4.77
N GLY A 73 -2.78 0.06 4.30
CA GLY A 73 -3.38 -0.07 2.97
C GLY A 73 -2.78 0.86 1.90
N TRP A 74 -1.61 1.44 2.12
CA TRP A 74 -1.01 2.44 1.22
C TRP A 74 -0.89 1.99 -0.24
N LEU A 75 -0.45 0.75 -0.48
CA LEU A 75 -0.33 0.22 -1.84
C LEU A 75 -1.71 -0.04 -2.47
N THR A 76 -2.65 -0.55 -1.69
CA THR A 76 -4.01 -0.77 -2.18
C THR A 76 -4.70 0.55 -2.49
N ALA A 77 -4.53 1.57 -1.64
CA ALA A 77 -5.01 2.92 -1.88
C ALA A 77 -4.43 3.53 -3.17
N ALA A 78 -3.17 3.22 -3.53
CA ALA A 78 -2.54 3.68 -4.76
C ALA A 78 -3.23 3.17 -6.03
N SER A 79 -4.07 2.13 -5.95
CA SER A 79 -4.91 1.68 -7.06
C SER A 79 -5.87 2.77 -7.57
N ALA A 80 -6.24 3.75 -6.71
CA ALA A 80 -7.04 4.91 -7.11
C ALA A 80 -6.39 5.74 -8.24
N LEU A 81 -5.07 5.74 -8.34
CA LEU A 81 -4.32 6.40 -9.41
C LEU A 81 -4.52 5.74 -10.79
N ALA A 82 -5.11 4.55 -10.85
CA ALA A 82 -5.49 3.89 -12.10
C ALA A 82 -6.61 4.62 -12.83
N ARG A 83 -7.41 5.42 -12.15
CA ARG A 83 -8.47 6.25 -12.71
C ARG A 83 -7.85 7.42 -13.45
N LYS A 84 -8.02 7.47 -14.76
CA LYS A 84 -7.43 8.51 -15.61
C LYS A 84 -8.47 9.51 -16.11
N TYR A 85 -9.69 9.06 -16.33
CA TYR A 85 -10.75 9.86 -16.94
C TYR A 85 -12.04 9.79 -16.12
N THR A 86 -12.85 10.85 -16.20
CA THR A 86 -14.21 10.83 -15.68
C THR A 86 -15.03 9.75 -16.42
N GLY A 87 -15.67 8.86 -15.67
CA GLY A 87 -16.42 7.74 -16.23
C GLY A 87 -15.61 6.46 -16.46
N ASP A 88 -14.37 6.41 -16.00
CA ASP A 88 -13.64 5.14 -15.88
C ASP A 88 -14.45 4.15 -15.03
N ASN A 89 -14.23 2.86 -15.24
CA ASN A 89 -14.97 1.80 -14.56
C ASN A 89 -15.03 2.01 -13.06
N PRO A 90 -16.13 1.59 -12.42
CA PRO A 90 -16.22 1.54 -10.98
C PRO A 90 -15.02 0.75 -10.41
N LEU A 91 -14.26 1.41 -9.59
CA LEU A 91 -13.17 0.85 -8.82
C LEU A 91 -13.55 0.97 -7.34
N LEU A 92 -13.66 -0.17 -6.67
CA LEU A 92 -13.86 -0.25 -5.22
C LEU A 92 -12.51 -0.58 -4.57
N ILE A 93 -12.21 0.08 -3.46
CA ILE A 93 -10.90 -0.04 -2.78
C ILE A 93 -11.16 -0.31 -1.31
N TYR A 94 -10.73 -1.47 -0.81
CA TYR A 94 -10.89 -1.87 0.58
C TYR A 94 -9.54 -2.00 1.26
N LEU A 95 -9.37 -1.23 2.34
CA LEU A 95 -8.13 -1.09 3.08
C LEU A 95 -8.22 -1.80 4.45
N PRO A 96 -7.09 -2.22 5.05
CA PRO A 96 -7.11 -2.84 6.38
C PRO A 96 -7.39 -1.85 7.52
N GLU A 97 -7.41 -0.54 7.24
CA GLU A 97 -7.72 0.50 8.22
C GLU A 97 -9.20 0.55 8.60
N THR A 98 -10.07 -0.08 7.81
CA THR A 98 -11.53 -0.12 8.06
C THR A 98 -12.02 -1.56 8.12
N ALA A 99 -12.97 -1.83 9.04
CA ALA A 99 -13.58 -3.14 9.11
C ALA A 99 -14.36 -3.45 7.81
N PHE A 100 -14.15 -4.65 7.28
CA PHE A 100 -14.77 -5.11 6.06
C PHE A 100 -16.07 -5.87 6.35
N ASP A 101 -17.18 -5.38 5.80
CA ASP A 101 -18.48 -6.06 5.85
C ASP A 101 -18.82 -6.69 4.50
N GLN A 102 -19.10 -8.01 4.50
CA GLN A 102 -19.37 -8.77 3.28
C GLN A 102 -20.69 -8.38 2.61
N GLU A 103 -21.72 -8.04 3.38
CA GLU A 103 -23.03 -7.67 2.84
C GLU A 103 -22.99 -6.27 2.20
N GLU A 104 -22.29 -5.33 2.86
CA GLU A 104 -22.06 -3.99 2.29
C GLU A 104 -21.18 -4.08 1.04
N PHE A 105 -20.15 -4.92 1.05
CA PHE A 105 -19.33 -5.19 -0.14
C PHE A 105 -20.17 -5.70 -1.31
N LEU A 106 -21.04 -6.70 -1.10
CA LEU A 106 -21.88 -7.24 -2.15
C LEU A 106 -22.85 -6.17 -2.70
N LYS A 107 -23.44 -5.35 -1.83
CA LYS A 107 -24.30 -4.21 -2.23
C LYS A 107 -23.51 -3.19 -3.06
N ALA A 108 -22.27 -2.84 -2.65
CA ALA A 108 -21.44 -1.92 -3.39
C ALA A 108 -21.11 -2.44 -4.80
N VAL A 109 -20.85 -3.75 -4.94
CA VAL A 109 -20.65 -4.41 -6.23
C VAL A 109 -21.93 -4.35 -7.07
N GLU A 110 -23.11 -4.66 -6.50
CA GLU A 110 -24.40 -4.61 -7.21
C GLU A 110 -24.71 -3.18 -7.70
N ASN A 111 -24.54 -2.19 -6.84
CA ASN A 111 -24.76 -0.77 -7.19
C ASN A 111 -23.79 -0.30 -8.30
N SER A 112 -22.57 -0.83 -8.31
CA SER A 112 -21.58 -0.51 -9.33
C SER A 112 -22.00 -1.00 -10.71
N PHE A 113 -22.78 -2.09 -10.80
CA PHE A 113 -23.32 -2.57 -12.07
C PHE A 113 -24.37 -1.65 -12.72
N GLU A 114 -24.88 -0.66 -12.00
CA GLU A 114 -25.74 0.37 -12.58
C GLU A 114 -24.94 1.33 -13.48
N LYS A 115 -23.63 1.48 -13.20
CA LYS A 115 -22.74 2.39 -13.93
C LYS A 115 -21.97 1.67 -15.04
N ASN A 116 -21.56 0.43 -14.78
CA ASN A 116 -20.79 -0.36 -15.74
C ASN A 116 -21.03 -1.86 -15.51
N CYS A 117 -20.96 -2.66 -16.57
CA CYS A 117 -21.08 -4.11 -16.47
C CYS A 117 -19.80 -4.78 -15.90
N ASN A 118 -18.68 -4.08 -15.87
CA ASN A 118 -17.41 -4.61 -15.33
C ASN A 118 -17.00 -3.82 -14.09
N VAL A 119 -16.90 -4.49 -12.93
CA VAL A 119 -16.52 -3.88 -11.66
C VAL A 119 -15.11 -4.35 -11.30
N ILE A 120 -14.25 -3.41 -11.00
CA ILE A 120 -12.89 -3.67 -10.50
C ILE A 120 -12.87 -3.38 -9.01
N VAL A 121 -12.37 -4.35 -8.25
CA VAL A 121 -12.22 -4.27 -6.79
C VAL A 121 -10.76 -4.46 -6.44
N CYS A 122 -10.16 -3.53 -5.74
CA CYS A 122 -8.83 -3.67 -5.15
C CYS A 122 -8.95 -3.91 -3.65
N VAL A 123 -8.32 -4.95 -3.16
CA VAL A 123 -8.37 -5.31 -1.74
C VAL A 123 -6.96 -5.49 -1.20
N SER A 124 -6.74 -5.03 0.02
CA SER A 124 -5.51 -5.36 0.74
C SER A 124 -5.57 -6.80 1.26
N GLU A 125 -4.45 -7.51 1.25
CA GLU A 125 -4.37 -8.86 1.81
C GLU A 125 -4.77 -8.93 3.29
N GLY A 126 -4.66 -7.80 4.00
CA GLY A 126 -4.94 -7.66 5.43
C GLY A 126 -6.33 -7.15 5.79
N ILE A 127 -7.30 -7.10 4.86
CA ILE A 127 -8.68 -6.74 5.23
C ILE A 127 -9.25 -7.72 6.26
N HIS A 128 -9.97 -7.18 7.23
CA HIS A 128 -10.50 -7.95 8.36
C HIS A 128 -11.92 -7.52 8.73
N ASP A 129 -12.66 -8.39 9.41
CA ASP A 129 -13.99 -8.09 9.95
C ASP A 129 -13.91 -7.15 11.19
N ASP A 130 -15.06 -6.83 11.75
CA ASP A 130 -15.22 -6.00 12.96
C ASP A 130 -14.60 -6.62 14.23
N LYS A 131 -14.28 -7.92 14.18
CA LYS A 131 -13.63 -8.67 15.28
C LYS A 131 -12.12 -8.80 15.09
N GLY A 132 -11.58 -8.27 13.98
CA GLY A 132 -10.19 -8.38 13.61
C GLY A 132 -9.79 -9.72 12.98
N THR A 133 -10.76 -10.54 12.54
CA THR A 133 -10.47 -11.79 11.82
C THR A 133 -10.18 -11.44 10.36
N PHE A 134 -9.03 -11.86 9.85
CA PHE A 134 -8.70 -11.62 8.45
C PHE A 134 -9.66 -12.36 7.51
N ILE A 135 -10.08 -11.70 6.45
CA ILE A 135 -11.05 -12.28 5.49
C ILE A 135 -10.49 -13.53 4.79
N CYS A 136 -9.19 -13.62 4.57
CA CYS A 136 -8.56 -14.84 4.05
C CYS A 136 -8.71 -16.05 4.99
N GLU A 137 -8.92 -15.86 6.30
CA GLU A 137 -9.12 -16.96 7.27
C GLU A 137 -10.49 -17.61 7.17
N TYR A 138 -11.44 -17.01 6.47
CA TYR A 138 -12.75 -17.58 6.24
C TYR A 138 -12.70 -18.77 5.26
N ASP A 139 -11.61 -18.87 4.48
CA ASP A 139 -11.27 -20.10 3.77
C ASP A 139 -10.26 -20.89 4.63
N ASN A 140 -10.61 -22.12 5.03
CA ASN A 140 -9.88 -22.93 6.01
C ASN A 140 -8.46 -23.39 5.57
N SER A 141 -7.85 -22.74 4.57
CA SER A 141 -6.56 -23.12 3.98
C SER A 141 -5.36 -22.30 4.45
N VAL A 142 -5.54 -21.36 5.41
CA VAL A 142 -4.48 -20.43 5.83
C VAL A 142 -3.42 -21.11 6.69
N GLY A 143 -2.19 -21.16 6.19
CA GLY A 143 -1.00 -21.64 6.92
C GLY A 143 -0.32 -20.53 7.73
N THR A 144 0.67 -20.91 8.55
CA THR A 144 1.59 -19.97 9.23
C THR A 144 2.98 -20.01 8.60
N ASP A 145 3.68 -18.88 8.60
CA ASP A 145 5.08 -18.80 8.18
C ASP A 145 6.03 -19.37 9.27
N THR A 146 7.32 -19.41 8.98
CA THR A 146 8.35 -19.91 9.89
C THR A 146 8.53 -19.09 11.17
N PHE A 147 7.95 -17.91 11.25
CA PHE A 147 7.97 -17.00 12.41
C PHE A 147 6.66 -17.03 13.21
N GLY A 148 5.69 -17.86 12.77
CA GLY A 148 4.40 -17.98 13.45
C GLY A 148 3.35 -16.94 13.02
N HIS A 149 3.63 -16.12 12.00
CA HIS A 149 2.64 -15.23 11.43
C HIS A 149 1.74 -16.00 10.46
N LYS A 150 0.44 -15.68 10.45
CA LYS A 150 -0.49 -16.23 9.47
C LYS A 150 -0.06 -15.79 8.07
N MET A 151 -0.04 -16.71 7.13
CA MET A 151 0.20 -16.40 5.72
C MET A 151 -1.07 -15.76 5.15
N LEU A 152 -1.08 -14.42 5.09
CA LEU A 152 -2.19 -13.67 4.52
C LEU A 152 -2.08 -13.74 3.00
N ALA A 153 -2.85 -14.63 2.40
CA ALA A 153 -3.03 -14.72 0.95
C ALA A 153 -4.37 -15.38 0.68
N GLY A 154 -5.00 -15.02 -0.43
CA GLY A 154 -6.25 -15.66 -0.87
C GLY A 154 -7.52 -14.93 -0.44
N CYS A 155 -7.47 -13.73 0.15
CA CYS A 155 -8.67 -12.95 0.39
C CYS A 155 -9.38 -12.63 -0.93
N GLY A 156 -8.64 -12.32 -2.00
CA GLY A 156 -9.19 -12.12 -3.34
C GLY A 156 -9.90 -13.38 -3.87
N LYS A 157 -9.35 -14.57 -3.60
CA LYS A 157 -10.00 -15.83 -3.99
C LYS A 157 -11.26 -16.12 -3.20
N TYR A 158 -11.25 -15.83 -1.90
CA TYR A 158 -12.43 -15.91 -1.06
C TYR A 158 -13.55 -15.02 -1.60
N LEU A 159 -13.25 -13.74 -1.86
CA LEU A 159 -14.21 -12.77 -2.39
C LEU A 159 -14.70 -13.13 -3.80
N GLU A 160 -13.83 -13.69 -4.66
CA GLU A 160 -14.25 -14.24 -5.97
C GLU A 160 -15.35 -15.29 -5.80
N ASN A 161 -15.15 -16.23 -4.89
CA ASN A 161 -16.13 -17.28 -4.61
C ASN A 161 -17.41 -16.71 -3.99
N LEU A 162 -17.28 -15.73 -3.07
CA LEU A 162 -18.41 -15.04 -2.46
C LEU A 162 -19.29 -14.36 -3.52
N VAL A 163 -18.69 -13.55 -4.39
CA VAL A 163 -19.40 -12.84 -5.48
C VAL A 163 -20.06 -13.84 -6.43
N ARG A 164 -19.34 -14.89 -6.84
CA ARG A 164 -19.88 -15.90 -7.75
C ARG A 164 -21.08 -16.63 -7.15
N ASN A 165 -21.02 -16.98 -5.88
CA ASN A 165 -22.07 -17.75 -5.21
C ASN A 165 -23.29 -16.89 -4.85
N ARG A 166 -23.07 -15.64 -4.44
CA ARG A 166 -24.14 -14.76 -3.95
C ARG A 166 -24.82 -13.96 -5.08
N LEU A 167 -24.04 -13.45 -6.04
CA LEU A 167 -24.54 -12.62 -7.13
C LEU A 167 -24.74 -13.37 -8.45
N GLY A 168 -24.20 -14.59 -8.59
CA GLY A 168 -24.34 -15.39 -9.81
C GLY A 168 -23.65 -14.80 -11.04
N VAL A 169 -22.72 -13.85 -10.85
CA VAL A 169 -21.98 -13.21 -11.93
C VAL A 169 -20.59 -13.79 -12.08
N LYS A 170 -19.98 -13.60 -13.26
CA LYS A 170 -18.59 -14.00 -13.47
C LYS A 170 -17.68 -13.20 -12.56
N ALA A 171 -16.86 -13.88 -11.78
CA ALA A 171 -15.84 -13.26 -10.96
C ALA A 171 -14.49 -13.91 -11.19
N ARG A 172 -13.42 -13.16 -11.07
CA ARG A 172 -12.02 -13.62 -11.07
C ARG A 172 -11.22 -12.85 -10.04
N SER A 173 -10.18 -13.47 -9.51
CA SER A 173 -9.20 -12.81 -8.64
C SER A 173 -7.81 -12.85 -9.29
N VAL A 174 -7.03 -11.81 -9.01
CA VAL A 174 -5.64 -11.65 -9.42
C VAL A 174 -4.86 -11.22 -8.18
N GLU A 175 -3.87 -12.01 -7.80
CA GLU A 175 -2.94 -11.64 -6.73
C GLU A 175 -1.70 -10.98 -7.37
N LEU A 176 -1.40 -9.74 -7.00
CA LEU A 176 -0.20 -9.06 -7.53
C LEU A 176 1.09 -9.65 -6.94
N ASN A 177 1.02 -10.15 -5.72
CA ASN A 177 2.07 -10.91 -5.05
C ASN A 177 3.46 -10.24 -5.18
N VAL A 178 4.53 -11.02 -5.34
CA VAL A 178 5.93 -10.55 -5.34
C VAL A 178 6.24 -9.51 -6.44
N SER A 179 5.51 -9.50 -7.54
CA SER A 179 5.77 -8.61 -8.67
C SER A 179 5.67 -7.12 -8.31
N GLN A 180 4.83 -6.75 -7.32
CA GLN A 180 4.70 -5.35 -6.87
C GLN A 180 5.98 -4.78 -6.22
N ARG A 181 6.91 -5.61 -5.74
CA ARG A 181 8.17 -5.18 -5.12
C ARG A 181 9.42 -5.42 -5.97
N CYS A 182 9.28 -5.89 -7.21
CA CYS A 182 10.42 -6.26 -8.05
C CYS A 182 10.30 -5.83 -9.52
N SER A 183 9.27 -5.05 -9.88
CA SER A 183 9.05 -4.59 -11.25
C SER A 183 9.98 -3.43 -11.62
N ALA A 184 11.14 -3.72 -12.17
CA ALA A 184 12.12 -2.72 -12.58
C ALA A 184 11.60 -1.81 -13.73
N SER A 185 10.71 -2.32 -14.58
CA SER A 185 10.12 -1.54 -15.69
C SER A 185 9.16 -0.44 -15.24
N MET A 186 8.63 -0.57 -14.02
CA MET A 186 7.67 0.40 -13.43
C MET A 186 8.31 1.28 -12.35
N MET A 187 9.64 1.26 -12.23
CA MET A 187 10.34 2.08 -11.24
C MET A 187 10.01 3.57 -11.43
N SER A 188 9.64 4.25 -10.34
CA SER A 188 9.45 5.70 -10.33
C SER A 188 10.81 6.40 -10.35
N ALA A 189 10.95 7.41 -11.22
CA ALA A 189 12.15 8.23 -11.25
C ALA A 189 12.31 9.08 -9.98
N THR A 190 11.19 9.54 -9.40
CA THR A 190 11.17 10.26 -8.12
C THR A 190 11.70 9.37 -7.01
N ASP A 191 11.11 8.18 -6.82
CA ASP A 191 11.50 7.21 -5.81
C ASP A 191 12.98 6.82 -5.91
N GLN A 192 13.49 6.59 -7.14
CA GLN A 192 14.90 6.28 -7.37
C GLN A 192 15.82 7.42 -6.94
N GLN A 193 15.50 8.67 -7.32
CA GLN A 193 16.29 9.83 -6.96
C GLN A 193 16.30 10.10 -5.47
N GLU A 194 15.16 9.91 -4.81
CA GLU A 194 15.01 10.09 -3.37
C GLU A 194 15.75 9.02 -2.59
N ALA A 195 15.72 7.76 -3.04
CA ALA A 195 16.52 6.69 -2.45
C ALA A 195 18.04 6.97 -2.55
N ILE A 196 18.51 7.52 -3.68
CA ILE A 196 19.92 7.93 -3.83
C ILE A 196 20.26 9.05 -2.85
N LYS A 197 19.42 10.10 -2.77
CA LYS A 197 19.61 11.21 -1.83
C LYS A 197 19.63 10.75 -0.37
N ALA A 198 18.77 9.79 0.00
CA ALA A 198 18.76 9.22 1.35
C ALA A 198 20.11 8.55 1.68
N GLY A 199 20.65 7.73 0.78
CA GLY A 199 21.94 7.09 0.97
C GLY A 199 23.10 8.10 1.08
N GLU A 200 23.13 9.13 0.22
CA GLU A 200 24.12 10.20 0.28
C GLU A 200 24.03 10.98 1.61
N PHE A 201 22.83 11.33 2.02
CA PHE A 201 22.55 12.02 3.28
C PHE A 201 22.97 11.17 4.49
N GLY A 202 22.69 9.85 4.47
CA GLY A 202 23.07 8.92 5.52
C GLY A 202 24.58 8.84 5.69
N VAL A 203 25.35 8.77 4.59
CA VAL A 203 26.82 8.81 4.63
C VAL A 203 27.32 10.13 5.23
N GLN A 204 26.77 11.27 4.78
CA GLN A 204 27.16 12.57 5.30
C GLN A 204 26.84 12.73 6.79
N ALA A 205 25.70 12.24 7.23
CA ALA A 205 25.30 12.24 8.64
C ALA A 205 26.30 11.40 9.49
N ALA A 206 26.69 10.22 9.01
CA ALA A 206 27.70 9.41 9.68
C ALA A 206 29.04 10.10 9.81
N LEU A 207 29.51 10.78 8.75
CA LEU A 207 30.74 11.57 8.76
C LEU A 207 30.66 12.74 9.75
N ASN A 208 29.49 13.33 9.94
CA ASN A 208 29.22 14.38 10.91
C ASN A 208 29.09 13.86 12.36
N GLY A 209 29.22 12.54 12.57
CA GLY A 209 29.22 11.94 13.90
C GLY A 209 27.84 11.45 14.37
N GLU A 210 26.82 11.51 13.54
CA GLU A 210 25.49 11.00 13.86
C GLU A 210 25.47 9.49 13.98
N THR A 211 24.69 8.98 14.94
CA THR A 211 24.50 7.53 15.15
C THR A 211 23.19 7.26 15.90
N GLY A 212 22.61 6.07 15.74
CA GLY A 212 21.36 5.68 16.41
C GLY A 212 20.12 6.35 15.84
N LYS A 213 20.22 6.92 14.64
CA LYS A 213 19.13 7.61 13.93
C LYS A 213 18.75 6.88 12.66
N MET A 214 17.55 7.14 12.17
CA MET A 214 17.05 6.72 10.85
C MET A 214 16.92 7.96 9.96
N ILE A 215 17.26 7.81 8.69
CA ILE A 215 16.98 8.80 7.67
C ILE A 215 15.47 8.85 7.46
N SER A 216 14.91 10.05 7.39
CA SER A 216 13.49 10.29 7.13
C SER A 216 13.31 11.19 5.93
N PHE A 217 12.15 11.08 5.28
CA PHE A 217 11.73 11.97 4.21
C PHE A 217 10.77 13.02 4.74
N ILE A 218 11.04 14.27 4.42
CA ILE A 218 10.24 15.42 4.81
C ILE A 218 9.68 16.03 3.53
N ARG A 219 8.36 15.93 3.36
CA ARG A 219 7.66 16.56 2.24
C ARG A 219 7.70 18.08 2.37
N LYS A 220 8.03 18.72 1.28
CA LYS A 220 7.97 20.17 1.10
C LYS A 220 7.27 20.49 -0.22
N GLU A 221 6.86 21.73 -0.34
CA GLU A 221 6.37 22.30 -1.58
C GLU A 221 7.12 23.59 -1.87
N THR A 222 7.45 23.80 -3.12
CA THR A 222 7.97 25.10 -3.58
C THR A 222 6.85 26.14 -3.62
N SER A 223 7.19 27.40 -3.83
CA SER A 223 6.21 28.49 -3.89
C SER A 223 5.17 28.35 -5.01
N ASP A 224 5.45 27.55 -6.02
CA ASP A 224 4.53 27.21 -7.12
C ASP A 224 3.76 25.88 -6.90
N GLY A 225 3.89 25.27 -5.71
CA GLY A 225 3.21 24.03 -5.36
C GLY A 225 3.89 22.77 -5.89
N THR A 226 5.12 22.86 -6.43
CA THR A 226 5.86 21.68 -6.89
C THR A 226 6.38 20.91 -5.68
N TYR A 227 6.14 19.59 -5.69
CA TYR A 227 6.64 18.67 -4.69
C TYR A 227 8.17 18.60 -4.67
N ILE A 228 8.74 18.65 -3.49
CA ILE A 228 10.15 18.35 -3.22
C ILE A 228 10.28 17.52 -1.93
N MET A 229 11.36 16.73 -1.84
CA MET A 229 11.70 15.95 -0.65
C MET A 229 13.04 16.43 -0.08
N GLU A 230 13.05 16.66 1.23
CA GLU A 230 14.26 16.86 2.04
C GLU A 230 14.51 15.64 2.93
N CYS A 231 15.79 15.34 3.20
CA CYS A 231 16.14 14.31 4.16
C CYS A 231 16.23 14.87 5.58
N GLY A 232 15.75 14.12 6.56
CA GLY A 232 15.87 14.37 7.99
C GLY A 232 16.49 13.22 8.74
N LEU A 233 16.66 13.37 10.04
CA LEU A 233 17.15 12.33 10.96
C LEU A 233 16.18 12.20 12.13
N GLU A 234 15.69 10.98 12.34
CA GLU A 234 14.79 10.63 13.43
C GLU A 234 15.44 9.67 14.40
N ASP A 235 15.13 9.76 15.69
CA ASP A 235 15.60 8.77 16.67
C ASP A 235 14.99 7.41 16.36
N VAL A 236 15.83 6.41 16.12
CA VAL A 236 15.37 5.05 15.81
C VAL A 236 14.51 4.43 16.93
N ASN A 237 14.62 4.92 18.16
CA ASN A 237 13.76 4.44 19.26
C ASN A 237 12.34 5.01 19.22
N ALA A 238 12.14 6.16 18.56
CA ALA A 238 10.82 6.75 18.37
C ALA A 238 10.01 6.06 17.26
N ILE A 239 10.68 5.31 16.37
CA ILE A 239 10.06 4.67 15.20
C ILE A 239 9.66 3.21 15.49
N CYS A 240 10.32 2.57 16.47
CA CYS A 240 10.12 1.15 16.74
C CYS A 240 8.72 0.83 17.27
N ASN A 241 8.08 -0.20 16.69
CA ASN A 241 6.80 -0.80 17.10
C ASN A 241 5.56 0.08 16.90
N GLU A 242 5.65 1.08 16.07
CA GLU A 242 4.49 1.85 15.60
C GLU A 242 4.39 1.76 14.08
N GLU A 243 3.17 1.68 13.57
CA GLU A 243 2.89 1.59 12.14
C GLU A 243 2.12 2.83 11.67
N LYS A 244 2.51 3.35 10.51
CA LYS A 244 1.83 4.44 9.84
C LYS A 244 0.76 3.88 8.91
N THR A 245 -0.48 4.09 9.27
CA THR A 245 -1.65 3.69 8.47
C THR A 245 -2.13 4.84 7.57
N VAL A 246 -2.98 4.53 6.60
CA VAL A 246 -3.65 5.55 5.80
C VAL A 246 -4.57 6.36 6.72
N PRO A 247 -4.47 7.71 6.74
CA PRO A 247 -5.33 8.54 7.58
C PRO A 247 -6.82 8.27 7.31
N SER A 248 -7.62 8.16 8.37
CA SER A 248 -9.04 7.85 8.26
C SER A 248 -9.81 8.88 7.41
N GLU A 249 -9.41 10.15 7.47
CA GLU A 249 -9.97 11.23 6.65
C GLU A 249 -9.61 11.13 5.15
N TRP A 250 -8.70 10.23 4.80
CA TRP A 250 -8.36 9.93 3.40
C TRP A 250 -9.12 8.72 2.85
N ILE A 251 -9.93 8.08 3.68
CA ILE A 251 -10.81 6.97 3.32
C ILE A 251 -12.24 7.52 3.25
N THR A 252 -13.04 7.05 2.31
CA THR A 252 -14.45 7.45 2.22
C THR A 252 -15.25 6.92 3.42
N GLU A 253 -16.33 7.60 3.78
CA GLU A 253 -17.14 7.26 4.96
C GLU A 253 -17.69 5.82 4.91
N ASP A 254 -17.97 5.31 3.71
CA ASP A 254 -18.44 3.94 3.49
C ASP A 254 -17.30 2.90 3.41
N GLY A 255 -16.03 3.33 3.54
CA GLY A 255 -14.85 2.46 3.55
C GLY A 255 -14.55 1.76 2.21
N SER A 256 -15.20 2.18 1.11
CA SER A 256 -15.08 1.50 -0.18
C SER A 256 -14.20 2.22 -1.21
N ASP A 257 -13.59 3.34 -0.81
CA ASP A 257 -12.72 4.16 -1.68
C ASP A 257 -11.78 5.05 -0.86
N VAL A 258 -10.92 5.80 -1.56
CA VAL A 258 -10.07 6.85 -0.98
C VAL A 258 -10.43 8.21 -1.53
N THR A 259 -10.13 9.25 -0.74
CA THR A 259 -10.43 10.64 -1.10
C THR A 259 -9.35 11.23 -2.00
N GLU A 260 -9.63 12.41 -2.58
CA GLU A 260 -8.68 13.16 -3.40
C GLU A 260 -7.41 13.54 -2.62
N ALA A 261 -7.49 13.62 -1.27
CA ALA A 261 -6.32 13.88 -0.42
C ALA A 261 -5.25 12.81 -0.59
N PHE A 262 -5.64 11.51 -0.60
CA PHE A 262 -4.71 10.42 -0.87
C PHE A 262 -4.13 10.51 -2.28
N ILE A 263 -4.96 10.77 -3.28
CA ILE A 263 -4.53 10.87 -4.69
C ILE A 263 -3.48 11.98 -4.85
N ASN A 264 -3.70 13.14 -4.23
CA ASN A 264 -2.77 14.27 -4.26
C ASN A 264 -1.46 13.95 -3.53
N TYR A 265 -1.53 13.20 -2.42
CA TYR A 265 -0.35 12.73 -1.71
C TYR A 265 0.51 11.79 -2.57
N ALA A 266 -0.11 10.79 -3.21
CA ALA A 266 0.62 9.72 -3.88
C ALA A 266 1.08 10.08 -5.32
N ARG A 267 0.38 11.01 -5.99
CA ARG A 267 0.64 11.34 -7.41
C ARG A 267 2.07 11.81 -7.71
N PRO A 268 2.78 12.58 -6.86
CA PRO A 268 4.14 13.02 -7.14
C PRO A 268 5.21 11.95 -6.96
N LEU A 269 4.92 10.90 -6.22
CA LEU A 269 5.85 9.85 -5.86
C LEU A 269 6.03 8.84 -6.99
#